data_cbd008dae95754e878695623b0bd2237
#
_entry.id   cbd008dae95754e878695623b0bd2237
#
_cell.length_a   1.000
_cell.length_b   1.000
_cell.length_c   1.000
_cell.angle_alpha   90.00
_cell.angle_beta   90.00
_cell.angle_gamma   90.00
#
_symmetry.space_group_name_H-M   'P 1'
#
loop_
_entity.id
_entity.type
_entity.pdbx_description
1 polymer ?
#
loop_
_entity_poly.entity_id
_entity_poly.type
_entity_poly.pdbx_seq_one_letter_code
_entity_poly.pdbx_strand_id
1 'polypeptide(L)'
;SNAYYTYASHTQFVSRQVVRARLDYLKRDSFYSGATEGNINTQRIVAMFNVVDDKLVIEEKGLFSVEKFIMARRLMYWQVYLHKTGLAAELLLAKLMLYARKKLQHEKLPGLSEAMYYFLTNYTVDITDKTVLKLFTQLDDTDVLICLKTWQNHPDPILASYAKRLLHRRLMKVKFSNKPFAEEKILKKRQKLIAAGNSEDFA
;
A
#
# COMPACT_ATOMS: atom_id res chain seq x y z
N SER A 1 -11.57 -37.15 15.75
CA SER A 1 -12.47 -36.24 15.00
C SER A 1 -12.33 -34.78 15.40
N ASN A 2 -11.60 -34.41 16.45
CA ASN A 2 -11.41 -33.02 16.89
C ASN A 2 -10.40 -32.17 16.04
N ALA A 3 -9.49 -32.82 15.33
CA ALA A 3 -8.46 -32.11 14.55
C ALA A 3 -9.02 -31.39 13.30
N TYR A 4 -10.07 -31.91 12.68
CA TYR A 4 -10.71 -31.31 11.51
C TYR A 4 -11.50 -30.02 11.84
N TYR A 5 -12.15 -29.99 13.00
CA TYR A 5 -12.89 -28.81 13.47
C TYR A 5 -11.96 -27.63 13.76
N THR A 6 -10.78 -27.91 14.29
CA THR A 6 -9.77 -26.90 14.59
C THR A 6 -9.21 -26.25 13.32
N TYR A 7 -9.04 -27.02 12.23
CA TYR A 7 -8.47 -26.52 10.97
C TYR A 7 -9.44 -25.61 10.20
N ALA A 8 -10.72 -25.98 10.12
CA ALA A 8 -11.73 -25.17 9.44
C ALA A 8 -12.00 -23.85 10.18
N SER A 9 -12.03 -23.85 11.51
CA SER A 9 -12.16 -22.63 12.30
C SER A 9 -10.95 -21.70 12.15
N HIS A 10 -9.72 -22.24 12.07
CA HIS A 10 -8.52 -21.43 11.81
C HIS A 10 -8.54 -20.78 10.44
N THR A 11 -8.95 -21.48 9.39
CA THR A 11 -9.05 -20.94 8.03
C THR A 11 -10.11 -19.85 7.96
N GLN A 12 -11.25 -20.00 8.65
CA GLN A 12 -12.27 -18.98 8.74
C GLN A 12 -11.81 -17.76 9.57
N PHE A 13 -11.00 -17.98 10.60
CA PHE A 13 -10.40 -16.92 11.41
C PHE A 13 -9.45 -16.04 10.58
N VAL A 14 -8.76 -16.63 9.61
CA VAL A 14 -7.83 -15.91 8.71
C VAL A 14 -8.56 -15.27 7.52
N SER A 15 -9.64 -15.86 7.02
CA SER A 15 -10.26 -15.48 5.74
C SER A 15 -11.45 -14.52 5.82
N ARG A 16 -12.08 -14.32 7.00
CA ARG A 16 -13.30 -13.51 7.12
C ARG A 16 -13.07 -12.03 7.43
N GLN A 17 -14.10 -11.21 7.14
CA GLN A 17 -14.05 -9.74 7.20
C GLN A 17 -13.77 -9.16 8.60
N VAL A 18 -14.13 -9.86 9.67
CA VAL A 18 -13.83 -9.46 11.07
C VAL A 18 -12.68 -10.31 11.59
N VAL A 19 -11.52 -10.17 10.99
CA VAL A 19 -10.35 -10.97 11.32
C VAL A 19 -9.47 -10.24 12.33
N ARG A 20 -8.83 -10.99 13.21
CA ARG A 20 -7.87 -10.49 14.22
C ARG A 20 -6.86 -9.49 13.63
N ALA A 21 -6.34 -9.76 12.44
CA ALA A 21 -5.43 -8.86 11.74
C ALA A 21 -6.07 -7.49 11.44
N ARG A 22 -7.36 -7.46 11.06
CA ARG A 22 -8.07 -6.21 10.76
C ARG A 22 -8.38 -5.41 12.02
N LEU A 23 -8.67 -6.08 13.12
CA LEU A 23 -8.84 -5.45 14.43
C LEU A 23 -7.53 -4.86 14.93
N ASP A 24 -6.41 -5.57 14.72
CA ASP A 24 -5.07 -5.14 15.12
C ASP A 24 -4.61 -3.91 14.34
N TYR A 25 -4.58 -3.98 13.00
CA TYR A 25 -4.05 -2.86 12.22
C TYR A 25 -4.92 -1.60 12.39
N LEU A 26 -6.25 -1.73 12.48
CA LEU A 26 -7.12 -0.57 12.65
C LEU A 26 -6.82 0.18 13.95
N LYS A 27 -6.61 -0.55 15.05
CA LYS A 27 -6.23 0.03 16.33
C LYS A 27 -4.84 0.68 16.28
N ARG A 28 -3.87 -0.01 15.69
CA ARG A 28 -2.49 0.46 15.56
C ARG A 28 -2.41 1.69 14.66
N ASP A 29 -3.05 1.65 13.51
CA ASP A 29 -3.05 2.77 12.56
C ASP A 29 -3.78 4.00 13.12
N SER A 30 -4.87 3.79 13.89
CA SER A 30 -5.53 4.85 14.65
C SER A 30 -4.58 5.53 15.63
N PHE A 31 -3.80 4.74 16.36
CA PHE A 31 -2.83 5.25 17.31
C PHE A 31 -1.72 6.07 16.62
N TYR A 32 -1.07 5.50 15.61
CA TYR A 32 0.05 6.15 14.93
C TYR A 32 -0.36 7.33 14.03
N SER A 33 -1.56 7.30 13.46
CA SER A 33 -2.05 8.41 12.63
C SER A 33 -2.70 9.53 13.44
N GLY A 34 -3.07 9.27 14.70
CA GLY A 34 -3.85 10.19 15.54
C GLY A 34 -5.33 10.27 15.15
N ALA A 35 -5.80 9.43 14.24
CA ALA A 35 -7.21 9.38 13.83
C ALA A 35 -8.02 8.56 14.86
N THR A 36 -8.72 9.24 15.77
CA THR A 36 -9.46 8.63 16.88
C THR A 36 -10.65 7.76 16.43
N GLU A 37 -11.10 7.92 15.21
CA GLU A 37 -12.21 7.15 14.62
C GLU A 37 -11.92 5.65 14.53
N GLY A 38 -10.65 5.27 14.46
CA GLY A 38 -10.22 3.87 14.49
C GLY A 38 -10.20 3.25 15.90
N ASN A 39 -10.53 3.99 16.93
CA ASN A 39 -10.53 3.48 18.31
C ASN A 39 -11.73 2.58 18.58
N ILE A 40 -11.47 1.28 18.63
CA ILE A 40 -12.44 0.20 18.84
C ILE A 40 -12.03 -0.68 20.03
N ASN A 41 -13.02 -1.23 20.71
CA ASN A 41 -12.78 -2.21 21.78
C ASN A 41 -12.62 -3.61 21.17
N THR A 42 -11.38 -3.92 20.73
CA THR A 42 -11.05 -5.20 20.12
C THR A 42 -11.24 -6.38 21.07
N GLN A 43 -10.92 -6.20 22.37
CA GLN A 43 -11.08 -7.26 23.38
C GLN A 43 -12.54 -7.67 23.52
N ARG A 44 -13.46 -6.70 23.55
CA ARG A 44 -14.89 -6.99 23.60
C ARG A 44 -15.36 -7.75 22.35
N ILE A 45 -14.91 -7.36 21.17
CA ILE A 45 -15.29 -8.06 19.93
C ILE A 45 -14.79 -9.49 19.96
N VAL A 46 -13.54 -9.71 20.36
CA VAL A 46 -12.95 -11.05 20.45
C VAL A 46 -13.67 -11.91 21.49
N ALA A 47 -14.05 -11.34 22.63
CA ALA A 47 -14.79 -12.05 23.69
C ALA A 47 -16.23 -12.45 23.28
N MET A 48 -16.76 -11.85 22.21
CA MET A 48 -18.11 -12.17 21.68
C MET A 48 -18.05 -13.15 20.52
N PHE A 49 -16.88 -13.60 20.10
CA PHE A 49 -16.77 -14.66 19.09
C PHE A 49 -17.18 -16.01 19.67
N ASN A 50 -17.91 -16.77 18.88
CA ASN A 50 -18.28 -18.14 19.18
C ASN A 50 -18.21 -18.99 17.92
N VAL A 51 -18.23 -20.30 18.05
CA VAL A 51 -18.25 -21.24 16.92
C VAL A 51 -19.52 -22.09 17.02
N VAL A 52 -20.36 -21.98 15.98
CA VAL A 52 -21.60 -22.78 15.85
C VAL A 52 -21.57 -23.44 14.47
N ASP A 53 -21.78 -24.75 14.43
CA ASP A 53 -21.76 -25.55 13.18
C ASP A 53 -20.50 -25.28 12.32
N ASP A 54 -19.34 -25.28 12.96
CA ASP A 54 -18.02 -24.99 12.35
C ASP A 54 -17.93 -23.62 11.67
N LYS A 55 -18.79 -22.68 12.05
CA LYS A 55 -18.78 -21.29 11.56
C LYS A 55 -18.48 -20.33 12.70
N LEU A 56 -17.58 -19.39 12.44
CA LEU A 56 -17.34 -18.29 13.35
C LEU A 56 -18.56 -17.36 13.35
N VAL A 57 -19.17 -17.20 14.52
CA VAL A 57 -20.34 -16.33 14.74
C VAL A 57 -20.01 -15.31 15.82
N ILE A 58 -20.84 -14.28 15.92
CA ILE A 58 -20.77 -13.27 16.99
C ILE A 58 -22.06 -13.32 17.76
N GLU A 59 -21.95 -13.36 19.08
CA GLU A 59 -23.11 -13.31 19.96
C GLU A 59 -23.89 -12.00 19.75
N GLU A 60 -25.23 -12.04 19.86
CA GLU A 60 -26.13 -10.90 19.62
C GLU A 60 -25.71 -9.65 20.42
N LYS A 61 -25.31 -9.83 21.68
CA LYS A 61 -24.81 -8.73 22.54
C LYS A 61 -23.53 -8.05 22.01
N GLY A 62 -22.85 -8.65 21.05
CA GLY A 62 -21.66 -8.12 20.36
C GLY A 62 -21.99 -7.26 19.13
N LEU A 63 -23.23 -7.23 18.65
CA LEU A 63 -23.65 -6.59 17.40
C LEU A 63 -23.19 -5.14 17.31
N PHE A 64 -23.47 -4.31 18.29
CA PHE A 64 -23.07 -2.90 18.29
C PHE A 64 -21.57 -2.67 18.26
N SER A 65 -20.79 -3.61 18.83
CA SER A 65 -19.32 -3.53 18.75
C SER A 65 -18.82 -3.83 17.34
N VAL A 66 -19.49 -4.70 16.61
CA VAL A 66 -19.20 -5.01 15.20
C VAL A 66 -19.61 -3.87 14.29
N GLU A 67 -20.77 -3.30 14.49
CA GLU A 67 -21.21 -2.11 13.74
C GLU A 67 -20.22 -0.96 13.93
N LYS A 68 -19.82 -0.68 15.18
CA LYS A 68 -18.77 0.33 15.45
C LYS A 68 -17.47 0.01 14.72
N PHE A 69 -17.04 -1.24 14.67
CA PHE A 69 -15.85 -1.65 13.94
C PHE A 69 -15.97 -1.37 12.44
N ILE A 70 -17.11 -1.70 11.82
CA ILE A 70 -17.35 -1.45 10.39
C ILE A 70 -17.32 0.04 10.08
N MET A 71 -17.98 0.86 10.93
CA MET A 71 -17.96 2.31 10.78
C MET A 71 -16.57 2.91 10.99
N ALA A 72 -15.86 2.48 12.02
CA ALA A 72 -14.49 2.90 12.29
C ALA A 72 -13.57 2.58 11.10
N ARG A 73 -13.66 1.38 10.55
CA ARG A 73 -12.91 0.97 9.36
C ARG A 73 -13.21 1.89 8.17
N ARG A 74 -14.49 2.18 7.91
CA ARG A 74 -14.90 3.10 6.83
C ARG A 74 -14.27 4.48 7.01
N LEU A 75 -14.33 5.03 8.20
CA LEU A 75 -13.77 6.35 8.50
C LEU A 75 -12.26 6.37 8.36
N MET A 76 -11.55 5.34 8.84
CA MET A 76 -10.11 5.21 8.66
C MET A 76 -9.71 5.14 7.18
N TYR A 77 -10.49 4.46 6.33
CA TYR A 77 -10.26 4.47 4.88
C TYR A 77 -10.31 5.88 4.31
N TRP A 78 -11.29 6.70 4.72
CA TRP A 78 -11.42 8.06 4.25
C TRP A 78 -10.34 9.00 4.77
N GLN A 79 -9.99 8.87 6.04
CA GLN A 79 -9.09 9.82 6.69
C GLN A 79 -7.61 9.47 6.56
N VAL A 80 -7.29 8.18 6.52
CA VAL A 80 -5.91 7.69 6.56
C VAL A 80 -5.52 7.00 5.26
N TYR A 81 -6.16 5.89 4.91
CA TYR A 81 -5.69 5.04 3.81
C TYR A 81 -5.89 5.66 2.42
N LEU A 82 -6.98 6.39 2.20
CA LEU A 82 -7.26 7.09 0.94
C LEU A 82 -6.93 8.59 1.03
N HIS A 83 -6.09 8.99 1.98
CA HIS A 83 -5.70 10.39 2.08
C HIS A 83 -4.92 10.83 0.84
N LYS A 84 -5.27 12.00 0.30
CA LYS A 84 -4.72 12.53 -0.97
C LYS A 84 -3.19 12.53 -1.01
N THR A 85 -2.55 12.88 0.08
CA THR A 85 -1.09 12.95 0.19
C THR A 85 -0.46 11.57 0.15
N GLY A 86 -1.07 10.57 0.82
CA GLY A 86 -0.62 9.17 0.79
C GLY A 86 -0.68 8.61 -0.62
N LEU A 87 -1.83 8.74 -1.29
CA LEU A 87 -2.01 8.31 -2.68
C LEU A 87 -1.06 9.03 -3.65
N ALA A 88 -0.79 10.33 -3.42
CA ALA A 88 0.18 11.06 -4.24
C ALA A 88 1.60 10.49 -4.09
N ALA A 89 2.00 10.13 -2.88
CA ALA A 89 3.31 9.52 -2.62
C ALA A 89 3.41 8.12 -3.23
N GLU A 90 2.39 7.30 -3.04
CA GLU A 90 2.31 5.95 -3.62
C GLU A 90 2.42 5.97 -5.15
N LEU A 91 1.61 6.79 -5.81
CA LEU A 91 1.64 6.94 -7.27
C LEU A 91 2.98 7.47 -7.78
N LEU A 92 3.59 8.42 -7.04
CA LEU A 92 4.90 8.97 -7.40
C LEU A 92 5.99 7.91 -7.25
N LEU A 93 5.95 7.12 -6.18
CA LEU A 93 6.88 6.00 -5.96
C LEU A 93 6.73 4.94 -7.06
N ALA A 94 5.49 4.54 -7.37
CA ALA A 94 5.23 3.58 -8.45
C ALA A 94 5.77 4.08 -9.80
N LYS A 95 5.54 5.35 -10.15
CA LYS A 95 6.11 5.96 -11.37
C LYS A 95 7.63 5.98 -11.36
N LEU A 96 8.25 6.32 -10.22
CA LEU A 96 9.70 6.31 -10.09
C LEU A 96 10.27 4.90 -10.32
N MET A 97 9.68 3.88 -9.72
CA MET A 97 10.12 2.48 -9.89
C MET A 97 9.94 1.99 -11.32
N LEU A 98 8.83 2.34 -11.99
CA LEU A 98 8.62 2.04 -13.40
C LEU A 98 9.65 2.74 -14.29
N TYR A 99 10.01 3.98 -13.98
CA TYR A 99 11.05 4.69 -14.70
C TYR A 99 12.43 4.08 -14.48
N ALA A 100 12.78 3.76 -13.25
CA ALA A 100 14.03 3.06 -12.91
C ALA A 100 14.14 1.71 -13.63
N ARG A 101 13.04 0.95 -13.70
CA ARG A 101 12.97 -0.32 -14.46
C ARG A 101 13.29 -0.12 -15.94
N LYS A 102 12.72 0.90 -16.60
CA LYS A 102 13.03 1.23 -18.01
C LYS A 102 14.52 1.56 -18.18
N LYS A 103 15.08 2.35 -17.27
CA LYS A 103 16.50 2.72 -17.33
C LYS A 103 17.45 1.54 -17.13
N LEU A 104 17.10 0.61 -16.25
CA LEU A 104 17.89 -0.60 -16.00
C LEU A 104 18.08 -1.50 -17.24
N GLN A 105 17.28 -1.31 -18.30
CA GLN A 105 17.46 -1.98 -19.58
C GLN A 105 18.68 -1.44 -20.36
N HIS A 106 19.13 -0.21 -20.06
CA HIS A 106 20.17 0.49 -20.79
C HIS A 106 21.39 0.85 -19.93
N GLU A 107 21.22 1.03 -18.64
CA GLU A 107 22.29 1.43 -17.72
C GLU A 107 22.14 0.81 -16.34
N LYS A 108 23.23 0.70 -15.60
CA LYS A 108 23.18 0.27 -14.20
C LYS A 108 22.83 1.47 -13.32
N LEU A 109 21.83 1.28 -12.45
CA LEU A 109 21.48 2.28 -11.45
C LEU A 109 22.18 1.98 -10.12
N PRO A 110 22.76 2.98 -9.46
CA PRO A 110 23.39 2.80 -8.15
C PRO A 110 22.34 2.65 -7.04
N GLY A 111 22.74 2.06 -5.91
CA GLY A 111 21.92 1.96 -4.71
C GLY A 111 20.88 0.84 -4.70
N LEU A 112 20.96 -0.08 -5.65
CA LEU A 112 20.11 -1.27 -5.71
C LEU A 112 20.78 -2.42 -4.93
N SER A 113 20.01 -3.04 -4.02
CA SER A 113 20.35 -4.35 -3.48
C SER A 113 20.15 -5.45 -4.54
N GLU A 114 20.68 -6.63 -4.30
CA GLU A 114 20.47 -7.80 -5.18
C GLU A 114 18.97 -8.09 -5.34
N ALA A 115 18.23 -8.09 -4.23
CA ALA A 115 16.80 -8.32 -4.24
C ALA A 115 16.03 -7.23 -5.03
N MET A 116 16.31 -5.95 -4.78
CA MET A 116 15.67 -4.85 -5.50
C MET A 116 15.99 -4.91 -7.00
N TYR A 117 17.23 -5.18 -7.37
CA TYR A 117 17.64 -5.33 -8.77
C TYR A 117 16.88 -6.48 -9.45
N TYR A 118 16.81 -7.64 -8.79
CA TYR A 118 16.10 -8.80 -9.32
C TYR A 118 14.64 -8.50 -9.62
N PHE A 119 13.91 -7.92 -8.66
CA PHE A 119 12.47 -7.64 -8.82
C PHE A 119 12.17 -6.45 -9.76
N LEU A 120 13.10 -5.53 -9.93
CA LEU A 120 12.96 -4.49 -10.94
C LEU A 120 13.22 -4.97 -12.36
N THR A 121 14.08 -5.97 -12.56
CA THR A 121 14.44 -6.44 -13.90
C THR A 121 13.58 -7.61 -14.41
N ASN A 122 13.05 -8.43 -13.51
CA ASN A 122 12.23 -9.59 -13.89
C ASN A 122 10.73 -9.24 -13.87
N TYR A 123 10.06 -9.45 -15.01
CA TYR A 123 8.61 -9.19 -15.17
C TYR A 123 7.74 -10.32 -14.66
N THR A 124 8.20 -11.55 -14.81
CA THR A 124 7.53 -12.77 -14.36
C THR A 124 8.41 -13.44 -13.33
N VAL A 125 7.83 -13.71 -12.17
CA VAL A 125 8.55 -14.29 -11.05
C VAL A 125 7.86 -15.59 -10.65
N ASP A 126 8.60 -16.68 -10.65
CA ASP A 126 8.12 -17.94 -10.09
C ASP A 126 8.28 -17.90 -8.55
N ILE A 127 7.19 -17.66 -7.86
CA ILE A 127 7.16 -17.63 -6.40
C ILE A 127 7.38 -19.00 -5.74
N THR A 128 7.35 -20.09 -6.51
CA THR A 128 7.63 -21.44 -5.99
C THR A 128 9.13 -21.74 -5.95
N ASP A 129 9.94 -20.96 -6.66
CA ASP A 129 11.40 -21.04 -6.59
C ASP A 129 11.91 -20.54 -5.22
N LYS A 130 12.58 -21.43 -4.50
CA LYS A 130 13.14 -21.14 -3.17
C LYS A 130 14.16 -20.00 -3.20
N THR A 131 14.90 -19.82 -4.29
CA THR A 131 15.87 -18.74 -4.46
C THR A 131 15.16 -17.41 -4.57
N VAL A 132 14.11 -17.36 -5.36
CA VAL A 132 13.26 -16.17 -5.53
C VAL A 132 12.56 -15.82 -4.22
N LEU A 133 12.02 -16.80 -3.52
CA LEU A 133 11.41 -16.61 -2.22
C LEU A 133 12.42 -16.04 -1.20
N LYS A 134 13.66 -16.55 -1.20
CA LYS A 134 14.73 -16.02 -0.35
C LYS A 134 15.04 -14.55 -0.67
N LEU A 135 15.14 -14.18 -1.94
CA LEU A 135 15.34 -12.79 -2.35
C LEU A 135 14.16 -11.91 -1.92
N PHE A 136 12.93 -12.40 -2.08
CA PHE A 136 11.74 -11.66 -1.66
C PHE A 136 11.71 -11.37 -0.15
N THR A 137 12.15 -12.32 0.68
CA THR A 137 12.22 -12.10 2.14
C THR A 137 13.32 -11.13 2.57
N GLN A 138 14.24 -10.77 1.68
CA GLN A 138 15.29 -9.77 1.93
C GLN A 138 14.88 -8.36 1.50
N LEU A 139 13.79 -8.23 0.72
CA LEU A 139 13.32 -6.93 0.23
C LEU A 139 12.52 -6.22 1.32
N ASP A 140 12.94 -5.01 1.68
CA ASP A 140 12.29 -4.19 2.67
C ASP A 140 12.26 -2.67 2.32
N ASP A 141 11.69 -1.86 3.20
CA ASP A 141 11.60 -0.41 3.02
C ASP A 141 12.97 0.26 2.93
N THR A 142 14.02 -0.35 3.50
CA THR A 142 15.38 0.17 3.48
C THR A 142 15.94 0.18 2.07
N ASP A 143 15.64 -0.85 1.26
CA ASP A 143 16.02 -0.91 -0.15
C ASP A 143 15.46 0.29 -0.93
N VAL A 144 14.17 0.60 -0.71
CA VAL A 144 13.53 1.75 -1.33
C VAL A 144 14.17 3.05 -0.88
N LEU A 145 14.43 3.21 0.41
CA LEU A 145 15.03 4.42 0.98
C LEU A 145 16.46 4.65 0.48
N ILE A 146 17.26 3.60 0.35
CA ILE A 146 18.62 3.70 -0.20
C ILE A 146 18.55 4.13 -1.67
N CYS A 147 17.68 3.54 -2.46
CA CYS A 147 17.44 3.96 -3.84
C CYS A 147 17.09 5.44 -3.92
N LEU A 148 16.11 5.92 -3.12
CA LEU A 148 15.71 7.32 -3.13
C LEU A 148 16.86 8.26 -2.74
N LYS A 149 17.61 7.94 -1.68
CA LYS A 149 18.76 8.74 -1.22
C LYS A 149 19.87 8.79 -2.26
N THR A 150 20.10 7.71 -2.98
CA THR A 150 21.12 7.64 -4.02
C THR A 150 20.67 8.37 -5.28
N TRP A 151 19.44 8.13 -5.71
CA TRP A 151 18.91 8.70 -6.96
C TRP A 151 18.59 10.18 -6.91
N GLN A 152 18.42 10.77 -5.73
CA GLN A 152 18.23 12.22 -5.63
C GLN A 152 19.36 13.05 -6.26
N ASN A 153 20.57 12.48 -6.33
CA ASN A 153 21.75 13.12 -6.93
C ASN A 153 22.14 12.51 -8.27
N HIS A 154 21.27 11.70 -8.87
CA HIS A 154 21.53 11.07 -10.16
C HIS A 154 21.56 12.12 -11.28
N PRO A 155 22.42 11.96 -12.33
CA PRO A 155 22.50 12.89 -13.48
C PRO A 155 21.18 13.00 -14.23
N ASP A 156 20.37 11.94 -14.27
CA ASP A 156 19.06 11.96 -14.89
C ASP A 156 18.09 12.85 -14.09
N PRO A 157 17.58 13.94 -14.70
CA PRO A 157 16.77 14.94 -14.00
C PRO A 157 15.40 14.39 -13.57
N ILE A 158 14.84 13.39 -14.27
CA ILE A 158 13.54 12.81 -13.94
C ILE A 158 13.69 11.92 -12.70
N LEU A 159 14.68 11.02 -12.71
CA LEU A 159 14.97 10.13 -11.57
C LEU A 159 15.28 10.96 -10.32
N ALA A 160 16.16 11.97 -10.46
CA ALA A 160 16.53 12.86 -9.36
C ALA A 160 15.35 13.69 -8.82
N SER A 161 14.52 14.24 -9.71
CA SER A 161 13.36 15.03 -9.32
C SER A 161 12.35 14.21 -8.51
N TYR A 162 12.03 13.00 -8.94
CA TYR A 162 11.05 12.15 -8.27
C TYR A 162 11.57 11.67 -6.91
N ALA A 163 12.84 11.25 -6.85
CA ALA A 163 13.47 10.88 -5.59
C ALA A 163 13.49 12.04 -4.58
N LYS A 164 13.89 13.25 -5.01
CA LYS A 164 13.85 14.46 -4.17
C LYS A 164 12.43 14.80 -3.68
N ARG A 165 11.43 14.69 -4.56
CA ARG A 165 10.02 14.97 -4.18
C ARG A 165 9.53 14.03 -3.09
N LEU A 166 9.85 12.73 -3.17
CA LEU A 166 9.50 11.75 -2.14
C LEU A 166 10.23 12.02 -0.83
N LEU A 167 11.55 12.18 -0.86
CA LEU A 167 12.38 12.42 0.34
C LEU A 167 11.99 13.70 1.09
N HIS A 168 11.72 14.78 0.35
CA HIS A 168 11.39 16.08 0.94
C HIS A 168 9.89 16.35 1.03
N ARG A 169 9.04 15.33 0.80
CA ARG A 169 7.57 15.41 0.86
C ARG A 169 6.98 16.53 0.00
N ARG A 170 7.61 16.86 -1.13
CA ARG A 170 7.12 17.84 -2.10
C ARG A 170 6.23 17.16 -3.15
N LEU A 171 5.12 16.60 -2.67
CA LEU A 171 4.24 15.76 -3.45
C LEU A 171 3.33 16.55 -4.38
N MET A 172 2.83 15.88 -5.41
CA MET A 172 1.89 16.49 -6.36
C MET A 172 0.51 16.67 -5.73
N LYS A 173 -0.23 17.70 -6.17
CA LYS A 173 -1.62 17.91 -5.75
C LYS A 173 -2.53 16.90 -6.46
N VAL A 174 -3.27 16.12 -5.70
CA VAL A 174 -4.29 15.18 -6.20
C VAL A 174 -5.66 15.82 -6.11
N LYS A 175 -6.46 15.66 -7.18
CA LYS A 175 -7.88 16.00 -7.19
C LYS A 175 -8.73 14.75 -7.32
N PHE A 176 -9.70 14.61 -6.45
CA PHE A 176 -10.74 13.59 -6.57
C PHE A 176 -12.00 14.19 -7.18
N SER A 177 -12.73 13.39 -7.93
CA SER A 177 -14.03 13.74 -8.46
C SER A 177 -14.94 12.51 -8.45
N ASN A 178 -16.20 12.71 -8.09
CA ASN A 178 -17.23 11.65 -8.18
C ASN A 178 -17.68 11.38 -9.63
N LYS A 179 -17.26 12.25 -10.57
CA LYS A 179 -17.50 12.08 -12.00
C LYS A 179 -16.17 11.93 -12.73
N PRO A 180 -16.10 11.17 -13.82
CA PRO A 180 -14.92 11.09 -14.65
C PRO A 180 -14.47 12.50 -15.07
N PHE A 181 -13.17 12.73 -15.11
CA PHE A 181 -12.64 13.97 -15.67
C PHE A 181 -12.81 13.95 -17.19
N ALA A 182 -13.24 15.10 -17.76
CA ALA A 182 -13.33 15.24 -19.22
C ALA A 182 -11.93 15.08 -19.84
N GLU A 183 -11.82 14.25 -20.88
CA GLU A 183 -10.55 13.94 -21.55
C GLU A 183 -9.84 15.19 -22.06
N GLU A 184 -10.59 16.16 -22.60
CA GLU A 184 -10.02 17.45 -23.03
C GLU A 184 -9.29 18.18 -21.91
N LYS A 185 -9.81 18.12 -20.66
CA LYS A 185 -9.16 18.76 -19.51
C LYS A 185 -7.87 18.03 -19.13
N ILE A 186 -7.86 16.71 -19.27
CA ILE A 186 -6.67 15.89 -19.03
C ILE A 186 -5.61 16.22 -20.09
N LEU A 187 -5.99 16.18 -21.37
CA LEU A 187 -5.10 16.48 -22.49
C LEU A 187 -4.50 17.89 -22.40
N LYS A 188 -5.34 18.92 -22.12
CA LYS A 188 -4.84 20.30 -21.94
C LYS A 188 -3.83 20.42 -20.80
N LYS A 189 -4.03 19.69 -19.69
CA LYS A 189 -3.06 19.68 -18.59
C LYS A 189 -1.78 18.95 -18.96
N ARG A 190 -1.89 17.81 -19.64
CA ARG A 190 -0.77 17.05 -20.14
C ARG A 190 0.11 17.89 -21.05
N GLN A 191 -0.49 18.56 -22.05
CA GLN A 191 0.22 19.46 -22.94
C GLN A 191 0.94 20.60 -22.20
N LYS A 192 0.30 21.20 -21.18
CA LYS A 192 0.95 22.22 -20.34
C LYS A 192 2.16 21.68 -19.57
N LEU A 193 2.08 20.44 -19.08
CA LEU A 193 3.20 19.80 -18.37
C LEU A 193 4.36 19.49 -19.32
N ILE A 194 4.07 19.01 -20.52
CA ILE A 194 5.07 18.77 -21.57
C ILE A 194 5.74 20.10 -21.99
N ALA A 195 4.95 21.13 -22.23
CA ALA A 195 5.47 22.47 -22.56
C ALA A 195 6.33 23.09 -21.45
N ALA A 196 6.10 22.67 -20.17
CA ALA A 196 6.93 23.06 -19.04
C ALA A 196 8.17 22.17 -18.84
N GLY A 197 8.52 21.33 -19.82
CA GLY A 197 9.73 20.50 -19.81
C GLY A 197 9.60 19.14 -19.11
N ASN A 198 8.37 18.70 -18.79
CA ASN A 198 8.18 17.36 -18.29
C ASN A 198 8.17 16.34 -19.45
N SER A 199 8.72 15.15 -19.20
CA SER A 199 8.67 14.07 -20.18
C SER A 199 7.23 13.64 -20.47
N GLU A 200 6.96 13.28 -21.72
CA GLU A 200 5.65 12.84 -22.19
C GLU A 200 5.11 11.61 -21.42
N ASP A 201 5.99 10.71 -21.03
CA ASP A 201 5.65 9.52 -20.22
C ASP A 201 5.13 9.86 -18.81
N PHE A 202 5.36 11.09 -18.34
CA PHE A 202 5.09 11.51 -16.96
C PHE A 202 4.21 12.78 -16.85
N ALA A 203 3.73 13.26 -17.98
CA ALA A 203 2.84 14.42 -18.07
C ALA A 203 1.32 14.08 -17.96
#